data_bb572771b514beb6d6b518f7973ae97b
#
_entry.id   bb572771b514beb6d6b518f7973ae97b
#
_cell.length_a   1.000
_cell.length_b   1.000
_cell.length_c   1.000
_cell.angle_alpha   90.00
_cell.angle_beta   90.00
_cell.angle_gamma   90.00
#
_symmetry.space_group_name_H-M   'P 1'
#
loop_
_entity.id
_entity.type
_entity.pdbx_description
1 polymer ?
#
loop_
_entity_poly.entity_id
_entity_poly.type
_entity_poly.pdbx_seq_one_letter_code
_entity_poly.pdbx_strand_id
1 'polypeptide(L)'
;MTRPALRLVAALSAIAALAAPLTIHAQPKSRARDLGIPLDGTPGPLNAITDVAGVEVGFVTLIKGSGKRVIGQGPVRTGVTAILPRGKATLEPVFAAFYAGNGNGDMTGTHWIEEVGVLETPIMITNTLSVGTVRDAVVDWMVKRNAPGPFWYPVVAETSDGGLNDMKGLHVKAEHAFQALENAKAGPVTEGNVGGGTGMNCHGFKGGTGTASRKLAATDGGFMVGVLVQCNYGTRSQLRIAGIPVGREVTGVDPCVAQRIDPPIMAFDGKAIPVCASSPAPSDQPAEEPEQGSIIIAVATDAPLSPDQLKRVVRRVALGMGRMGSNNGNGSGDIFIAFLYNLLFDNNE
;
A
#
# COMPACT_ATOMS: atom_id res chain seq x y z
N MET A 1 -17.00 -39.70 -57.58
CA MET A 1 -16.81 -38.46 -56.85
C MET A 1 -15.89 -38.77 -55.70
N THR A 2 -14.74 -38.15 -55.71
CA THR A 2 -13.48 -38.64 -55.13
C THR A 2 -13.29 -38.25 -53.64
N ARG A 3 -12.82 -39.19 -52.85
CA ARG A 3 -12.55 -39.15 -51.41
C ARG A 3 -11.45 -38.17 -50.87
N PRO A 4 -10.90 -37.22 -51.64
CA PRO A 4 -9.90 -36.32 -51.04
C PRO A 4 -10.49 -35.11 -50.30
N ALA A 5 -11.72 -34.65 -50.56
CA ALA A 5 -12.30 -33.49 -49.89
C ALA A 5 -12.65 -33.70 -48.39
N LEU A 6 -12.97 -34.95 -48.01
CA LEU A 6 -13.33 -35.28 -46.63
C LEU A 6 -12.10 -35.34 -45.65
N ARG A 7 -10.92 -35.61 -46.20
CA ARG A 7 -9.66 -35.64 -45.41
C ARG A 7 -9.12 -34.25 -45.13
N LEU A 8 -9.39 -33.27 -45.99
CA LEU A 8 -8.93 -31.88 -45.80
C LEU A 8 -9.74 -31.15 -44.70
N VAL A 9 -11.06 -31.44 -44.63
CA VAL A 9 -11.92 -30.85 -43.60
C VAL A 9 -11.59 -31.40 -42.20
N ALA A 10 -11.27 -32.68 -42.08
CA ALA A 10 -10.85 -33.28 -40.81
C ALA A 10 -9.51 -32.75 -40.29
N ALA A 11 -8.57 -32.45 -41.20
CA ALA A 11 -7.27 -31.88 -40.83
C ALA A 11 -7.37 -30.41 -40.37
N LEU A 12 -8.23 -29.62 -40.98
CA LEU A 12 -8.49 -28.22 -40.59
C LEU A 12 -9.25 -28.11 -39.26
N SER A 13 -10.12 -29.05 -38.94
CA SER A 13 -10.82 -29.09 -37.65
C SER A 13 -9.90 -29.51 -36.50
N ALA A 14 -8.90 -30.32 -36.75
CA ALA A 14 -7.91 -30.70 -35.73
C ALA A 14 -6.91 -29.58 -35.36
N ILE A 15 -6.59 -28.68 -36.31
CA ILE A 15 -5.72 -27.54 -36.10
C ILE A 15 -6.44 -26.42 -35.35
N ALA A 16 -7.73 -26.23 -35.55
CA ALA A 16 -8.54 -25.25 -34.82
C ALA A 16 -8.75 -25.60 -33.34
N ALA A 17 -8.70 -26.88 -32.97
CA ALA A 17 -8.81 -27.32 -31.57
C ALA A 17 -7.55 -27.09 -30.73
N LEU A 18 -6.38 -26.87 -31.34
CA LEU A 18 -5.09 -26.64 -30.67
C LEU A 18 -4.80 -25.15 -30.39
N ALA A 19 -5.64 -24.24 -30.90
CA ALA A 19 -5.48 -22.79 -30.70
C ALA A 19 -6.38 -22.21 -29.59
N ALA A 20 -6.82 -23.03 -28.64
CA ALA A 20 -7.45 -22.50 -27.43
C ALA A 20 -6.41 -21.67 -26.68
N PRO A 21 -6.64 -20.38 -26.41
CA PRO A 21 -5.71 -19.59 -25.62
C PRO A 21 -5.56 -20.25 -24.26
N LEU A 22 -4.36 -20.69 -23.93
CA LEU A 22 -3.98 -21.03 -22.56
C LEU A 22 -4.15 -19.75 -21.75
N THR A 23 -5.29 -19.58 -21.11
CA THR A 23 -5.47 -18.58 -20.08
C THR A 23 -4.55 -18.96 -18.94
N ILE A 24 -3.36 -18.38 -18.93
CA ILE A 24 -2.46 -18.43 -17.75
C ILE A 24 -3.22 -17.69 -16.66
N HIS A 25 -3.97 -18.42 -15.87
CA HIS A 25 -4.48 -17.91 -14.60
C HIS A 25 -3.27 -17.72 -13.71
N ALA A 26 -2.89 -16.47 -13.47
CA ALA A 26 -1.93 -16.15 -12.43
C ALA A 26 -2.43 -16.81 -11.14
N GLN A 27 -1.64 -17.70 -10.57
CA GLN A 27 -2.00 -18.31 -9.30
C GLN A 27 -2.23 -17.18 -8.26
N PRO A 28 -3.30 -17.23 -7.48
CA PRO A 28 -3.51 -16.27 -6.42
C PRO A 28 -2.29 -16.27 -5.51
N LYS A 29 -1.76 -15.09 -5.22
CA LYS A 29 -0.61 -14.93 -4.32
C LYS A 29 -1.01 -15.46 -2.95
N SER A 30 -0.28 -16.47 -2.45
CA SER A 30 -0.48 -16.98 -1.09
C SER A 30 -0.21 -15.88 -0.07
N ARG A 31 -1.11 -15.73 0.89
CA ARG A 31 -0.94 -14.83 2.03
C ARG A 31 -0.24 -15.57 3.17
N ALA A 32 0.27 -14.85 4.16
CA ALA A 32 1.00 -15.44 5.28
C ALA A 32 0.23 -16.55 6.00
N ARG A 33 -1.08 -16.40 6.17
CA ARG A 33 -1.93 -17.46 6.78
C ARG A 33 -2.08 -18.69 5.90
N ASP A 34 -2.13 -18.54 4.59
CA ASP A 34 -2.23 -19.64 3.64
C ASP A 34 -0.94 -20.49 3.66
N LEU A 35 0.16 -19.88 4.06
CA LEU A 35 1.45 -20.55 4.28
C LEU A 35 1.61 -21.15 5.68
N GLY A 36 0.57 -21.12 6.52
CA GLY A 36 0.59 -21.68 7.87
C GLY A 36 1.33 -20.80 8.90
N ILE A 37 1.66 -19.55 8.59
CA ILE A 37 2.28 -18.64 9.56
C ILE A 37 1.28 -18.34 10.68
N PRO A 38 1.63 -18.60 11.95
CA PRO A 38 0.74 -18.40 13.09
C PRO A 38 0.60 -16.91 13.38
N LEU A 39 -0.55 -16.35 13.03
CA LEU A 39 -0.91 -14.96 13.28
C LEU A 39 -2.12 -14.90 14.20
N ASP A 40 -2.04 -14.11 15.27
CA ASP A 40 -3.07 -13.97 16.28
C ASP A 40 -4.38 -13.37 15.73
N GLY A 41 -5.49 -13.68 16.40
CA GLY A 41 -6.81 -13.12 16.17
C GLY A 41 -7.54 -13.75 14.97
N THR A 42 -8.84 -13.54 14.93
CA THR A 42 -9.74 -14.03 13.87
C THR A 42 -9.84 -13.00 12.76
N PRO A 43 -9.45 -13.30 11.51
CA PRO A 43 -9.63 -12.38 10.40
C PRO A 43 -11.12 -12.24 10.04
N GLY A 44 -11.49 -11.10 9.45
CA GLY A 44 -12.76 -10.95 8.73
C GLY A 44 -12.78 -11.79 7.44
N PRO A 45 -13.92 -11.84 6.74
CA PRO A 45 -14.11 -12.67 5.55
C PRO A 45 -13.10 -12.44 4.43
N LEU A 46 -12.68 -11.19 4.22
CA LEU A 46 -11.70 -10.80 3.19
C LEU A 46 -10.29 -10.69 3.76
N ASN A 47 -10.16 -10.67 5.09
CA ASN A 47 -8.94 -10.31 5.80
C ASN A 47 -8.32 -9.01 5.21
N ALA A 48 -9.13 -7.98 5.04
CA ALA A 48 -8.80 -6.71 4.41
C ALA A 48 -9.44 -5.53 5.16
N ILE A 49 -8.94 -4.32 4.93
CA ILE A 49 -9.51 -3.09 5.50
C ILE A 49 -11.00 -2.93 5.15
N THR A 50 -11.39 -3.44 4.00
CA THR A 50 -12.78 -3.44 3.49
C THR A 50 -13.71 -4.43 4.19
N ASP A 51 -13.25 -5.19 5.17
CA ASP A 51 -14.11 -5.92 6.10
C ASP A 51 -14.84 -4.97 7.08
N VAL A 52 -14.30 -3.75 7.26
CA VAL A 52 -15.05 -2.67 7.90
C VAL A 52 -16.07 -2.15 6.90
N ALA A 53 -17.35 -2.37 7.18
CA ALA A 53 -18.44 -2.07 6.27
C ALA A 53 -18.40 -0.61 5.78
N GLY A 54 -18.62 -0.39 4.48
CA GLY A 54 -18.60 0.93 3.86
C GLY A 54 -17.23 1.46 3.46
N VAL A 55 -16.13 0.88 3.93
CA VAL A 55 -14.78 1.26 3.47
C VAL A 55 -14.56 0.77 2.03
N GLU A 56 -14.14 1.68 1.17
CA GLU A 56 -13.77 1.38 -0.21
C GLU A 56 -12.30 1.73 -0.47
N VAL A 57 -11.64 0.92 -1.31
CA VAL A 57 -10.24 1.13 -1.71
C VAL A 57 -10.11 1.11 -3.22
N GLY A 58 -9.37 2.08 -3.75
CA GLY A 58 -9.08 2.19 -5.18
C GLY A 58 -7.61 2.45 -5.48
N PHE A 59 -7.19 2.06 -6.67
CA PHE A 59 -5.79 2.13 -7.10
C PHE A 59 -5.67 2.64 -8.53
N VAL A 60 -4.59 3.40 -8.76
CA VAL A 60 -4.00 3.60 -10.08
C VAL A 60 -2.53 3.26 -10.01
N THR A 61 -2.10 2.35 -10.87
CA THR A 61 -0.72 1.83 -10.92
C THR A 61 -0.06 2.30 -12.21
N LEU A 62 1.09 2.94 -12.09
CA LEU A 62 1.84 3.47 -13.23
C LEU A 62 3.15 2.67 -13.39
N ILE A 63 3.19 1.86 -14.45
CA ILE A 63 4.38 1.06 -14.82
C ILE A 63 4.72 1.37 -16.27
N LYS A 64 5.89 2.01 -16.52
CA LYS A 64 6.34 2.35 -17.86
C LYS A 64 7.86 2.32 -17.96
N GLY A 65 8.37 1.85 -19.07
CA GLY A 65 9.79 1.83 -19.39
C GLY A 65 10.62 0.87 -18.53
N SER A 66 11.89 0.77 -18.84
CA SER A 66 12.91 -0.06 -18.17
C SER A 66 14.30 0.53 -18.40
N GLY A 67 15.32 -0.02 -17.75
CA GLY A 67 16.71 0.42 -17.93
C GLY A 67 17.11 1.60 -17.05
N LYS A 68 18.07 2.40 -17.53
CA LYS A 68 18.64 3.53 -16.80
C LYS A 68 17.56 4.60 -16.50
N ARG A 69 17.57 5.13 -15.29
CA ARG A 69 16.70 6.24 -14.90
C ARG A 69 17.10 7.52 -15.60
N VAL A 70 16.14 8.16 -16.30
CA VAL A 70 16.27 9.46 -16.92
C VAL A 70 15.09 10.32 -16.49
N ILE A 71 15.35 11.47 -15.89
CA ILE A 71 14.32 12.37 -15.36
C ILE A 71 13.32 12.75 -16.47
N GLY A 72 12.03 12.54 -16.20
CA GLY A 72 10.93 12.80 -17.13
C GLY A 72 10.66 11.67 -18.14
N GLN A 73 11.56 10.68 -18.24
CA GLN A 73 11.40 9.55 -19.18
C GLN A 73 11.13 8.22 -18.48
N GLY A 74 11.56 8.06 -17.25
CA GLY A 74 11.40 6.87 -16.45
C GLY A 74 12.70 6.11 -16.15
N PRO A 75 12.64 4.83 -15.74
CA PRO A 75 11.44 3.99 -15.61
C PRO A 75 10.44 4.51 -14.57
N VAL A 76 9.16 4.32 -14.83
CA VAL A 76 8.05 4.73 -13.93
C VAL A 76 7.57 3.51 -13.15
N ARG A 77 7.57 3.59 -11.83
CA ARG A 77 7.09 2.58 -10.88
C ARG A 77 6.43 3.28 -9.70
N THR A 78 5.24 3.81 -9.91
CA THR A 78 4.53 4.65 -8.94
C THR A 78 3.03 4.46 -9.04
N GLY A 79 2.26 5.26 -8.34
CA GLY A 79 0.80 5.25 -8.43
C GLY A 79 0.13 6.02 -7.30
N VAL A 80 -1.18 5.83 -7.22
CA VAL A 80 -2.04 6.45 -6.20
C VAL A 80 -2.96 5.39 -5.61
N THR A 81 -3.05 5.37 -4.28
CA THR A 81 -4.03 4.58 -3.52
C THR A 81 -5.04 5.54 -2.91
N ALA A 82 -6.32 5.22 -3.03
CA ALA A 82 -7.42 5.95 -2.40
C ALA A 82 -8.12 5.04 -1.37
N ILE A 83 -8.39 5.58 -0.18
CA ILE A 83 -9.21 4.95 0.85
C ILE A 83 -10.35 5.90 1.14
N LEU A 84 -11.58 5.45 0.93
CA LEU A 84 -12.80 6.20 1.21
C LEU A 84 -13.43 5.62 2.48
N PRO A 85 -13.41 6.35 3.59
CA PRO A 85 -13.91 5.85 4.90
C PRO A 85 -15.36 5.38 4.89
N ARG A 86 -16.20 6.00 4.07
CA ARG A 86 -17.64 5.69 3.92
C ARG A 86 -18.05 5.41 2.48
N GLY A 87 -17.06 5.05 1.63
CA GLY A 87 -17.26 4.81 0.21
C GLY A 87 -17.61 6.07 -0.59
N LYS A 88 -17.96 5.89 -1.85
CA LYS A 88 -18.31 6.97 -2.77
C LYS A 88 -19.76 7.48 -2.60
N ALA A 89 -20.59 6.73 -1.92
CA ALA A 89 -22.03 7.06 -1.77
C ALA A 89 -22.25 8.26 -0.85
N THR A 90 -21.38 8.48 0.10
CA THR A 90 -21.44 9.61 1.02
C THR A 90 -20.06 10.20 1.30
N LEU A 91 -20.00 11.52 1.42
CA LEU A 91 -18.79 12.27 1.78
C LEU A 91 -18.92 12.89 3.18
N GLU A 92 -19.78 12.30 4.01
CA GLU A 92 -19.92 12.76 5.39
C GLU A 92 -18.64 12.50 6.18
N PRO A 93 -18.26 13.45 7.04
CA PRO A 93 -17.09 13.33 7.90
C PRO A 93 -17.15 12.11 8.82
N VAL A 94 -15.98 11.63 9.23
CA VAL A 94 -15.83 10.55 10.23
C VAL A 94 -14.89 10.97 11.33
N PHE A 95 -15.02 10.41 12.54
CA PHE A 95 -14.01 10.60 13.57
C PHE A 95 -12.69 9.97 13.14
N ALA A 96 -11.59 10.67 13.41
CA ALA A 96 -10.27 10.23 13.09
C ALA A 96 -9.23 10.70 14.11
N ALA A 97 -8.09 10.03 14.11
CA ALA A 97 -6.90 10.44 14.82
C ALA A 97 -5.67 10.02 14.02
N PHE A 98 -4.56 10.74 14.18
CA PHE A 98 -3.29 10.37 13.59
C PHE A 98 -2.17 10.26 14.63
N TYR A 99 -1.09 9.63 14.25
CA TYR A 99 0.12 9.56 15.05
C TYR A 99 1.35 9.48 14.12
N ALA A 100 2.30 10.38 14.32
CA ALA A 100 3.61 10.31 13.70
C ALA A 100 4.56 9.55 14.64
N GLY A 101 5.04 8.40 14.20
CA GLY A 101 6.02 7.61 14.93
C GLY A 101 7.39 8.30 14.93
N ASN A 102 7.71 8.94 13.80
CA ASN A 102 8.83 9.85 13.61
C ASN A 102 8.41 10.97 12.63
N GLY A 103 9.21 11.99 12.44
CA GLY A 103 8.84 13.19 11.69
C GLY A 103 9.36 13.27 10.25
N ASN A 104 9.96 12.21 9.70
CA ASN A 104 10.63 12.28 8.40
C ASN A 104 9.70 11.85 7.22
N GLY A 105 8.51 12.39 7.16
CA GLY A 105 7.51 12.11 6.12
C GLY A 105 6.41 13.16 6.10
N ASP A 106 5.51 13.04 5.13
CA ASP A 106 4.38 13.96 4.97
C ASP A 106 3.04 13.22 4.98
N MET A 107 2.10 13.79 5.75
CA MET A 107 0.67 13.50 5.70
C MET A 107 -0.07 14.82 5.86
N THR A 108 -0.62 15.35 4.79
CA THR A 108 -1.36 16.63 4.82
C THR A 108 -2.65 16.52 5.63
N GLY A 109 -3.21 17.63 6.06
CA GLY A 109 -4.49 17.67 6.78
C GLY A 109 -4.46 17.17 8.24
N THR A 110 -3.34 16.65 8.72
CA THR A 110 -3.23 16.07 10.06
C THR A 110 -3.41 17.08 11.19
N HIS A 111 -3.01 18.36 11.00
CA HIS A 111 -3.25 19.42 11.96
C HIS A 111 -4.75 19.63 12.23
N TRP A 112 -5.60 19.51 11.20
CA TRP A 112 -7.05 19.59 11.34
C TRP A 112 -7.63 18.39 12.10
N ILE A 113 -7.14 17.19 11.79
CA ILE A 113 -7.52 15.98 12.54
C ILE A 113 -7.13 16.12 14.02
N GLU A 114 -5.95 16.69 14.31
CA GLU A 114 -5.51 16.91 15.70
C GLU A 114 -6.39 17.92 16.43
N GLU A 115 -6.83 18.97 15.74
CA GLU A 115 -7.65 20.05 16.33
C GLU A 115 -9.09 19.61 16.58
N VAL A 116 -9.72 18.93 15.59
CA VAL A 116 -11.16 18.67 15.64
C VAL A 116 -11.54 17.19 15.76
N GLY A 117 -10.58 16.29 15.60
CA GLY A 117 -10.83 14.84 15.66
C GLY A 117 -11.64 14.27 14.50
N VAL A 118 -11.69 14.99 13.35
CA VAL A 118 -12.56 14.64 12.21
C VAL A 118 -11.76 14.59 10.92
N LEU A 119 -12.08 13.59 10.09
CA LEU A 119 -11.61 13.44 8.72
C LEU A 119 -12.79 13.70 7.77
N GLU A 120 -12.63 14.68 6.88
CA GLU A 120 -13.67 15.17 5.97
C GLU A 120 -13.45 14.75 4.51
N THR A 121 -12.32 14.09 4.22
CA THR A 121 -11.92 13.75 2.84
C THR A 121 -11.53 12.28 2.73
N PRO A 122 -11.45 11.74 1.51
CA PRO A 122 -10.71 10.50 1.29
C PRO A 122 -9.26 10.61 1.79
N ILE A 123 -8.67 9.47 2.16
CA ILE A 123 -7.23 9.34 2.45
C ILE A 123 -6.56 8.88 1.16
N MET A 124 -5.57 9.65 0.71
CA MET A 124 -4.78 9.30 -0.47
C MET A 124 -3.35 8.95 -0.06
N ILE A 125 -2.74 7.98 -0.75
CA ILE A 125 -1.33 7.62 -0.53
C ILE A 125 -0.64 7.56 -1.89
N THR A 126 0.52 8.24 -2.01
CA THR A 126 1.28 8.32 -3.25
C THR A 126 2.79 8.37 -2.97
N ASN A 127 3.60 8.88 -3.88
CA ASN A 127 5.02 9.14 -3.63
C ASN A 127 5.27 10.57 -3.10
N THR A 128 6.42 10.76 -2.49
CA THR A 128 6.84 12.01 -1.81
C THR A 128 6.63 13.28 -2.65
N LEU A 129 7.03 13.29 -3.92
CA LEU A 129 6.95 14.50 -4.75
C LEU A 129 5.59 14.72 -5.41
N SER A 130 4.64 13.81 -5.21
CA SER A 130 3.30 13.88 -5.81
C SER A 130 2.21 14.29 -4.83
N VAL A 131 2.54 14.50 -3.55
CA VAL A 131 1.58 14.89 -2.49
C VAL A 131 0.78 16.12 -2.89
N GLY A 132 1.42 17.20 -3.32
CA GLY A 132 0.75 18.42 -3.74
C GLY A 132 -0.24 18.21 -4.88
N THR A 133 0.18 17.52 -5.94
CA THR A 133 -0.67 17.21 -7.11
C THR A 133 -1.91 16.40 -6.72
N VAL A 134 -1.74 15.39 -5.86
CA VAL A 134 -2.85 14.54 -5.40
C VAL A 134 -3.76 15.31 -4.46
N ARG A 135 -3.21 16.18 -3.59
CA ARG A 135 -3.98 17.03 -2.69
C ARG A 135 -4.91 17.98 -3.44
N ASP A 136 -4.37 18.68 -4.42
CA ASP A 136 -5.17 19.60 -5.25
C ASP A 136 -6.25 18.87 -6.05
N ALA A 137 -5.93 17.67 -6.55
CA ALA A 137 -6.91 16.82 -7.21
C ALA A 137 -8.06 16.38 -6.30
N VAL A 138 -7.77 16.08 -5.01
CA VAL A 138 -8.85 15.77 -4.04
C VAL A 138 -9.76 16.97 -3.85
N VAL A 139 -9.23 18.19 -3.72
CA VAL A 139 -10.06 19.41 -3.61
C VAL A 139 -10.98 19.54 -4.83
N ASP A 140 -10.43 19.41 -6.04
CA ASP A 140 -11.21 19.49 -7.28
C ASP A 140 -12.28 18.39 -7.36
N TRP A 141 -11.94 17.16 -6.93
CA TRP A 141 -12.90 16.05 -6.88
C TRP A 141 -14.05 16.33 -5.88
N MET A 142 -13.76 16.87 -4.69
CA MET A 142 -14.75 17.25 -3.68
C MET A 142 -15.68 18.35 -4.22
N VAL A 143 -15.12 19.37 -4.88
CA VAL A 143 -15.91 20.45 -5.51
C VAL A 143 -16.86 19.88 -6.57
N LYS A 144 -16.37 19.03 -7.47
CA LYS A 144 -17.17 18.40 -8.53
C LYS A 144 -18.31 17.53 -8.01
N ARG A 145 -18.18 17.02 -6.80
CA ARG A 145 -19.18 16.18 -6.15
C ARG A 145 -20.11 16.94 -5.21
N ASN A 146 -20.00 18.28 -5.16
CA ASN A 146 -20.73 19.13 -4.23
C ASN A 146 -20.63 18.61 -2.79
N ALA A 147 -19.41 18.24 -2.38
CA ALA A 147 -19.18 17.73 -1.04
C ALA A 147 -19.60 18.75 0.04
N PRO A 148 -20.10 18.29 1.19
CA PRO A 148 -20.53 19.19 2.26
C PRO A 148 -19.35 19.98 2.84
N GLY A 149 -19.63 21.17 3.36
CA GLY A 149 -18.65 22.06 3.99
C GLY A 149 -18.12 23.17 3.08
N PRO A 150 -17.64 24.27 3.67
CA PRO A 150 -17.13 25.44 2.94
C PRO A 150 -15.68 25.29 2.48
N PHE A 151 -14.93 24.36 3.04
CA PHE A 151 -13.52 24.06 2.72
C PHE A 151 -13.15 22.66 3.24
N TRP A 152 -12.03 22.13 2.75
CA TRP A 152 -11.51 20.83 3.19
C TRP A 152 -9.98 20.87 3.31
N TYR A 153 -9.46 20.08 4.24
CA TYR A 153 -8.02 19.81 4.38
C TYR A 153 -7.72 18.36 3.99
N PRO A 154 -7.51 18.08 2.68
CA PRO A 154 -7.29 16.72 2.20
C PRO A 154 -6.15 16.01 2.91
N VAL A 155 -6.37 14.73 3.20
CA VAL A 155 -5.35 13.85 3.76
C VAL A 155 -4.65 13.11 2.63
N VAL A 156 -3.41 13.48 2.36
CA VAL A 156 -2.53 12.82 1.39
C VAL A 156 -1.22 12.48 2.08
N ALA A 157 -0.92 11.19 2.12
CA ALA A 157 0.29 10.64 2.71
C ALA A 157 1.26 10.13 1.64
N GLU A 158 2.51 9.95 2.01
CA GLU A 158 3.53 9.54 1.07
C GLU A 158 4.48 8.48 1.61
N THR A 159 5.08 7.74 0.68
CA THR A 159 6.31 6.99 0.87
C THR A 159 7.21 7.16 -0.35
N SER A 160 8.53 7.20 -0.15
CA SER A 160 9.48 7.46 -1.23
C SER A 160 9.68 6.26 -2.13
N ASP A 161 9.33 6.38 -3.41
CA ASP A 161 9.57 5.37 -4.45
C ASP A 161 10.86 5.61 -5.27
N GLY A 162 11.67 6.59 -4.85
CA GLY A 162 12.86 7.04 -5.58
C GLY A 162 13.91 5.96 -5.85
N GLY A 163 13.86 4.81 -5.16
CA GLY A 163 14.72 3.65 -5.44
C GLY A 163 14.42 3.00 -6.79
N LEU A 164 13.16 2.85 -7.14
CA LEU A 164 12.71 2.11 -8.33
C LEU A 164 12.02 3.00 -9.38
N ASN A 165 11.63 4.22 -9.01
CA ASN A 165 10.86 5.15 -9.84
C ASN A 165 11.70 6.37 -10.21
N ASP A 166 11.45 6.94 -11.39
CA ASP A 166 11.86 8.29 -11.75
C ASP A 166 10.93 9.30 -11.04
N MET A 167 11.11 9.44 -9.73
CA MET A 167 10.26 10.27 -8.87
C MET A 167 10.33 11.76 -9.27
N LYS A 168 11.54 12.25 -9.66
CA LYS A 168 11.74 13.64 -10.11
C LYS A 168 11.08 13.95 -11.46
N GLY A 169 10.67 12.93 -12.21
CA GLY A 169 9.91 13.08 -13.45
C GLY A 169 8.44 13.47 -13.25
N LEU A 170 7.95 13.49 -11.99
CA LEU A 170 6.60 13.93 -11.62
C LEU A 170 5.50 13.27 -12.46
N HIS A 171 5.57 11.94 -12.56
CA HIS A 171 4.69 11.13 -13.42
C HIS A 171 3.25 11.01 -12.92
N VAL A 172 3.00 11.20 -11.63
CA VAL A 172 1.64 11.24 -11.07
C VAL A 172 1.00 12.59 -11.45
N LYS A 173 -0.23 12.52 -11.97
CA LYS A 173 -1.02 13.67 -12.40
C LYS A 173 -2.39 13.66 -11.70
N ALA A 174 -3.13 14.75 -11.78
CA ALA A 174 -4.45 14.89 -11.18
C ALA A 174 -5.42 13.78 -11.64
N GLU A 175 -5.40 13.43 -12.94
CA GLU A 175 -6.23 12.36 -13.48
C GLU A 175 -6.00 10.99 -12.82
N HIS A 176 -4.79 10.71 -12.35
CA HIS A 176 -4.50 9.46 -11.64
C HIS A 176 -5.14 9.43 -10.24
N ALA A 177 -5.21 10.57 -9.56
CA ALA A 177 -5.94 10.69 -8.30
C ALA A 177 -7.44 10.51 -8.51
N PHE A 178 -8.02 11.16 -9.53
CA PHE A 178 -9.43 10.97 -9.90
C PHE A 178 -9.73 9.50 -10.20
N GLN A 179 -8.92 8.86 -11.02
CA GLN A 179 -9.10 7.45 -11.36
C GLN A 179 -9.01 6.54 -10.14
N ALA A 180 -8.09 6.81 -9.19
CA ALA A 180 -7.98 6.04 -7.96
C ALA A 180 -9.26 6.17 -7.11
N LEU A 181 -9.80 7.38 -6.99
CA LEU A 181 -11.05 7.66 -6.27
C LEU A 181 -12.25 6.96 -6.95
N GLU A 182 -12.36 7.05 -8.27
CA GLU A 182 -13.46 6.41 -9.02
C GLU A 182 -13.35 4.88 -9.06
N ASN A 183 -12.14 4.34 -9.04
CA ASN A 183 -11.90 2.89 -8.96
C ASN A 183 -12.15 2.32 -7.56
N ALA A 184 -12.36 3.15 -6.54
CA ALA A 184 -12.58 2.68 -5.18
C ALA A 184 -13.83 1.80 -5.10
N LYS A 185 -13.72 0.69 -4.40
CA LYS A 185 -14.79 -0.28 -4.20
C LYS A 185 -14.61 -1.07 -2.92
N ALA A 186 -15.70 -1.58 -2.38
CA ALA A 186 -15.69 -2.61 -1.35
C ALA A 186 -15.24 -3.97 -1.94
N GLY A 187 -15.06 -4.95 -1.08
CA GLY A 187 -14.66 -6.30 -1.49
C GLY A 187 -13.14 -6.53 -1.37
N PRO A 188 -12.60 -7.56 -2.05
CA PRO A 188 -11.18 -7.91 -1.95
C PRO A 188 -10.26 -6.76 -2.36
N VAL A 189 -9.24 -6.49 -1.56
CA VAL A 189 -8.20 -5.49 -1.83
C VAL A 189 -7.01 -6.14 -2.51
N THR A 190 -6.56 -5.57 -3.63
CA THR A 190 -5.36 -6.04 -4.32
C THR A 190 -4.11 -5.67 -3.51
N GLU A 191 -3.20 -6.64 -3.31
CA GLU A 191 -1.96 -6.47 -2.55
C GLU A 191 -0.72 -6.54 -3.45
N GLY A 192 0.39 -6.01 -2.95
CA GLY A 192 1.69 -6.00 -3.62
C GLY A 192 1.98 -4.71 -4.38
N ASN A 193 2.43 -4.83 -5.63
CA ASN A 193 2.90 -3.69 -6.42
C ASN A 193 1.75 -2.93 -7.08
N VAL A 194 0.87 -2.33 -6.28
CA VAL A 194 -0.33 -1.63 -6.75
C VAL A 194 -0.44 -0.26 -6.12
N GLY A 195 -1.05 0.66 -6.84
CA GLY A 195 -1.25 2.03 -6.38
C GLY A 195 0.05 2.70 -5.99
N GLY A 196 0.03 3.48 -4.92
CA GLY A 196 1.20 4.10 -4.34
C GLY A 196 2.29 3.10 -3.91
N GLY A 197 1.92 1.83 -3.60
CA GLY A 197 2.85 0.77 -3.23
C GLY A 197 3.74 0.22 -4.36
N THR A 198 3.56 0.70 -5.60
CA THR A 198 4.20 0.12 -6.79
C THR A 198 5.73 0.17 -6.75
N GLY A 199 6.33 1.28 -6.34
CA GLY A 199 7.79 1.48 -6.34
C GLY A 199 8.49 1.26 -4.99
N MET A 200 7.83 0.61 -4.03
CA MET A 200 8.29 0.54 -2.64
C MET A 200 9.24 -0.62 -2.36
N ASN A 201 10.11 -0.43 -1.37
CA ASN A 201 10.98 -1.45 -0.78
C ASN A 201 10.63 -1.59 0.71
N CYS A 202 10.59 -2.82 1.20
CA CYS A 202 10.21 -3.09 2.58
C CYS A 202 11.13 -4.16 3.16
N HIS A 203 11.85 -3.82 4.22
CA HIS A 203 12.87 -4.67 4.83
C HIS A 203 13.87 -5.24 3.81
N GLY A 204 14.33 -4.41 2.86
CA GLY A 204 15.24 -4.84 1.80
C GLY A 204 14.63 -5.83 0.78
N PHE A 205 13.34 -6.09 0.83
CA PHE A 205 12.57 -6.82 -0.19
C PHE A 205 11.74 -5.85 -1.03
N LYS A 206 11.10 -6.36 -2.08
CA LYS A 206 10.11 -5.58 -2.81
C LYS A 206 8.91 -5.30 -1.90
N GLY A 207 8.74 -4.03 -1.56
CA GLY A 207 7.62 -3.53 -0.77
C GLY A 207 6.32 -3.43 -1.57
N GLY A 208 5.31 -2.78 -0.99
CA GLY A 208 4.03 -2.59 -1.66
C GLY A 208 2.88 -2.27 -0.71
N THR A 209 1.67 -2.49 -1.23
CA THR A 209 0.43 -2.38 -0.47
C THR A 209 0.09 -3.72 0.16
N GLY A 210 -0.30 -3.70 1.43
CA GLY A 210 -0.81 -4.87 2.16
C GLY A 210 -2.07 -4.52 2.96
N THR A 211 -2.87 -5.53 3.29
CA THR A 211 -4.08 -5.33 4.08
C THR A 211 -4.38 -6.52 4.99
N ALA A 212 -5.07 -6.27 6.08
CA ALA A 212 -5.56 -7.31 6.98
C ALA A 212 -6.75 -6.80 7.81
N SER A 213 -7.50 -7.73 8.40
CA SER A 213 -8.53 -7.39 9.39
C SER A 213 -8.53 -8.34 10.58
N ARG A 214 -9.15 -7.90 11.66
CA ARG A 214 -9.44 -8.72 12.85
C ARG A 214 -10.85 -8.43 13.34
N LYS A 215 -11.59 -9.49 13.61
CA LYS A 215 -12.88 -9.43 14.29
C LYS A 215 -12.68 -9.66 15.77
N LEU A 216 -13.16 -8.76 16.60
CA LEU A 216 -13.15 -8.92 18.05
C LEU A 216 -14.14 -10.00 18.48
N ALA A 217 -13.92 -10.57 19.65
CA ALA A 217 -14.86 -11.53 20.24
C ALA A 217 -16.22 -10.86 20.50
N ALA A 218 -17.29 -11.64 20.48
CA ALA A 218 -18.64 -11.12 20.76
C ALA A 218 -18.73 -10.46 22.16
N THR A 219 -18.00 -10.98 23.13
CA THR A 219 -17.86 -10.42 24.48
C THR A 219 -17.24 -9.03 24.50
N ASP A 220 -16.47 -8.70 23.46
CA ASP A 220 -15.79 -7.40 23.26
C ASP A 220 -16.51 -6.53 22.22
N GLY A 221 -17.79 -6.82 21.95
CA GLY A 221 -18.65 -6.11 21.02
C GLY A 221 -18.65 -6.64 19.58
N GLY A 222 -17.79 -7.60 19.24
CA GLY A 222 -17.76 -8.24 17.91
C GLY A 222 -17.31 -7.30 16.78
N PHE A 223 -16.72 -6.16 17.12
CA PHE A 223 -16.29 -5.12 16.16
C PHE A 223 -15.21 -5.60 15.21
N MET A 224 -15.14 -4.95 14.07
CA MET A 224 -14.11 -5.17 13.05
C MET A 224 -13.02 -4.10 13.15
N VAL A 225 -11.77 -4.52 13.03
CA VAL A 225 -10.62 -3.64 12.82
C VAL A 225 -9.96 -4.04 11.51
N GLY A 226 -9.88 -3.11 10.58
CA GLY A 226 -9.24 -3.31 9.28
C GLY A 226 -8.02 -2.41 9.13
N VAL A 227 -6.99 -2.89 8.43
CA VAL A 227 -5.74 -2.16 8.22
C VAL A 227 -5.34 -2.21 6.75
N LEU A 228 -4.87 -1.07 6.21
CA LEU A 228 -4.15 -0.99 4.94
C LEU A 228 -2.79 -0.36 5.19
N VAL A 229 -1.77 -0.95 4.58
CA VAL A 229 -0.38 -0.52 4.74
C VAL A 229 0.22 -0.22 3.37
N GLN A 230 0.94 0.88 3.23
CA GLN A 230 1.91 1.11 2.17
C GLN A 230 3.30 1.03 2.77
N CYS A 231 4.02 -0.06 2.46
CA CYS A 231 5.25 -0.46 3.13
C CYS A 231 6.49 -0.10 2.31
N ASN A 232 7.31 0.81 2.86
CA ASN A 232 8.59 1.24 2.27
C ASN A 232 9.62 1.53 3.37
N TYR A 233 9.77 0.65 4.34
CA TYR A 233 10.59 0.88 5.52
C TYR A 233 11.38 -0.36 5.94
N GLY A 234 12.24 -0.20 6.94
CA GLY A 234 12.91 -1.27 7.65
C GLY A 234 14.16 -1.82 6.96
N THR A 235 15.07 -2.34 7.76
CA THR A 235 16.26 -3.05 7.30
C THR A 235 16.03 -4.55 7.28
N ARG A 236 16.67 -5.27 6.36
CA ARG A 236 16.48 -6.71 6.22
C ARG A 236 16.82 -7.49 7.48
N SER A 237 17.96 -7.21 8.08
CA SER A 237 18.45 -7.93 9.27
C SER A 237 17.52 -7.84 10.48
N GLN A 238 16.66 -6.82 10.52
CA GLN A 238 15.70 -6.58 11.60
C GLN A 238 14.35 -7.29 11.38
N LEU A 239 14.03 -7.71 10.14
CA LEU A 239 12.73 -8.32 9.83
C LEU A 239 12.45 -9.52 10.73
N ARG A 240 11.30 -9.47 11.38
CA ARG A 240 10.73 -10.57 12.18
C ARG A 240 9.35 -10.93 11.67
N ILE A 241 9.07 -12.23 11.61
CA ILE A 241 7.76 -12.75 11.27
C ILE A 241 7.36 -13.74 12.35
N ALA A 242 6.27 -13.50 13.04
CA ALA A 242 5.81 -14.30 14.19
C ALA A 242 6.91 -14.51 15.27
N GLY A 243 7.75 -13.46 15.48
CA GLY A 243 8.85 -13.48 16.44
C GLY A 243 10.17 -14.06 15.92
N ILE A 244 10.17 -14.75 14.79
CA ILE A 244 11.36 -15.36 14.18
C ILE A 244 12.16 -14.29 13.42
N PRO A 245 13.49 -14.18 13.59
CA PRO A 245 14.32 -13.18 12.93
C PRO A 245 14.64 -13.56 11.47
N VAL A 246 13.61 -13.71 10.66
CA VAL A 246 13.65 -14.20 9.27
C VAL A 246 14.64 -13.41 8.40
N GLY A 247 14.77 -12.11 8.66
CA GLY A 247 15.66 -11.25 7.89
C GLY A 247 17.15 -11.59 8.02
N ARG A 248 17.54 -12.32 9.07
CA ARG A 248 18.91 -12.83 9.27
C ARG A 248 19.11 -14.22 8.66
N GLU A 249 18.02 -14.95 8.44
CA GLU A 249 18.07 -16.34 7.94
C GLU A 249 17.93 -16.38 6.41
N VAL A 250 17.19 -15.42 5.82
CA VAL A 250 17.02 -15.35 4.37
C VAL A 250 18.24 -14.68 3.72
N THR A 251 19.12 -15.48 3.13
CA THR A 251 20.32 -15.02 2.42
C THR A 251 20.19 -15.22 0.92
N GLY A 252 21.01 -14.53 0.12
CA GLY A 252 21.10 -14.76 -1.32
C GLY A 252 19.95 -14.17 -2.15
N VAL A 253 19.11 -13.33 -1.54
CA VAL A 253 17.97 -12.66 -2.20
C VAL A 253 18.12 -11.14 -2.22
N ASP A 254 19.36 -10.63 -2.09
CA ASP A 254 19.62 -9.21 -2.14
C ASP A 254 19.34 -8.66 -3.54
N PRO A 255 18.78 -7.44 -3.65
CA PRO A 255 18.56 -6.83 -4.95
C PRO A 255 19.90 -6.68 -5.67
N CYS A 256 19.94 -7.13 -6.91
CA CYS A 256 21.09 -6.96 -7.78
C CYS A 256 20.65 -6.62 -9.20
N VAL A 257 21.53 -6.04 -9.99
CA VAL A 257 21.30 -5.76 -11.41
C VAL A 257 22.02 -6.78 -12.29
N ALA A 258 21.37 -7.20 -13.37
CA ALA A 258 21.95 -8.21 -14.27
C ALA A 258 23.23 -7.71 -14.97
N GLN A 259 23.37 -6.42 -15.14
CA GLN A 259 24.52 -5.77 -15.76
C GLN A 259 24.86 -4.47 -15.04
N ARG A 260 26.13 -4.07 -15.06
CA ARG A 260 26.55 -2.77 -14.53
C ARG A 260 25.83 -1.65 -15.26
N ILE A 261 25.20 -0.75 -14.49
CA ILE A 261 24.50 0.43 -14.98
C ILE A 261 25.29 1.65 -14.51
N ASP A 262 25.51 2.59 -15.41
CA ASP A 262 26.22 3.84 -15.11
C ASP A 262 25.32 5.06 -15.44
N PRO A 263 25.01 5.96 -14.50
CA PRO A 263 25.31 5.85 -13.06
C PRO A 263 24.60 4.67 -12.40
N PRO A 264 25.16 4.08 -11.33
CA PRO A 264 24.58 2.93 -10.66
C PRO A 264 23.19 3.25 -10.10
N ILE A 265 22.32 2.25 -10.07
CA ILE A 265 21.06 2.34 -9.32
C ILE A 265 21.43 2.31 -7.85
N MET A 266 20.96 3.31 -7.10
CA MET A 266 21.20 3.39 -5.65
C MET A 266 20.08 2.68 -4.91
N ALA A 267 20.44 1.84 -3.96
CA ALA A 267 19.53 1.35 -2.95
C ALA A 267 19.07 2.48 -2.02
N PHE A 268 18.08 2.22 -1.20
CA PHE A 268 17.50 3.23 -0.30
C PHE A 268 18.53 3.77 0.72
N ASP A 269 19.48 2.92 1.14
CA ASP A 269 20.60 3.24 2.03
C ASP A 269 21.71 4.10 1.37
N GLY A 270 21.51 4.53 0.13
CA GLY A 270 22.48 5.32 -0.63
C GLY A 270 23.63 4.51 -1.21
N LYS A 271 23.66 3.19 -1.08
CA LYS A 271 24.64 2.31 -1.72
C LYS A 271 24.23 1.92 -3.13
N ALA A 272 25.18 1.71 -4.01
CA ALA A 272 24.92 1.19 -5.34
C ALA A 272 24.41 -0.26 -5.25
N ILE A 273 23.30 -0.56 -5.96
CA ILE A 273 22.84 -1.95 -6.10
C ILE A 273 23.91 -2.73 -6.87
N PRO A 274 24.44 -3.82 -6.31
CA PRO A 274 25.52 -4.59 -6.93
C PRO A 274 25.06 -5.28 -8.22
N VAL A 275 26.03 -5.62 -9.08
CA VAL A 275 25.78 -6.56 -10.18
C VAL A 275 25.58 -7.95 -9.58
N CYS A 276 24.60 -8.71 -10.09
CA CYS A 276 24.35 -10.07 -9.63
C CYS A 276 25.59 -10.93 -9.78
N ALA A 277 26.14 -11.39 -8.68
CA ALA A 277 27.21 -12.38 -8.67
C ALA A 277 26.62 -13.78 -8.80
N SER A 278 27.36 -14.69 -9.37
CA SER A 278 26.96 -16.11 -9.49
C SER A 278 26.86 -16.85 -8.15
N SER A 279 27.34 -16.24 -7.07
CA SER A 279 27.13 -16.64 -5.66
C SER A 279 27.44 -15.45 -4.76
N PRO A 280 26.54 -15.02 -3.87
CA PRO A 280 26.86 -14.01 -2.88
C PRO A 280 27.81 -14.61 -1.83
N ALA A 281 28.89 -13.91 -1.53
CA ALA A 281 29.68 -14.20 -0.34
C ALA A 281 28.86 -13.85 0.90
N PRO A 282 28.89 -14.65 1.98
CA PRO A 282 28.29 -14.28 3.24
C PRO A 282 28.94 -12.97 3.74
N SER A 283 28.13 -11.95 3.95
CA SER A 283 28.66 -10.75 4.61
C SER A 283 28.71 -11.02 6.10
N ASP A 284 29.90 -11.22 6.65
CA ASP A 284 30.16 -11.43 8.08
C ASP A 284 30.01 -10.16 8.93
N GLN A 285 29.47 -9.10 8.40
CA GLN A 285 29.24 -7.86 9.16
C GLN A 285 27.76 -7.58 9.30
N PRO A 286 27.20 -7.56 10.52
CA PRO A 286 25.96 -6.87 10.77
C PRO A 286 26.24 -5.38 10.62
N ALA A 287 26.04 -4.83 9.43
CA ALA A 287 25.98 -3.39 9.30
C ALA A 287 24.72 -2.97 10.08
N GLU A 288 24.91 -2.29 11.20
CA GLU A 288 23.87 -1.49 11.87
C GLU A 288 23.55 -0.31 10.95
N GLU A 289 22.85 -0.60 9.88
CA GLU A 289 22.35 0.46 8.99
C GLU A 289 21.16 1.13 9.71
N PRO A 290 21.16 2.46 9.81
CA PRO A 290 20.03 3.17 10.41
C PRO A 290 18.78 2.85 9.58
N GLU A 291 17.68 2.56 10.26
CA GLU A 291 16.39 2.35 9.61
C GLU A 291 16.00 3.60 8.85
N GLN A 292 15.73 3.43 7.54
CA GLN A 292 15.32 4.48 6.63
C GLN A 292 14.07 4.03 5.89
N GLY A 293 13.36 4.99 5.31
CA GLY A 293 12.18 4.70 4.51
C GLY A 293 10.97 5.51 4.91
N SER A 294 9.82 4.90 4.83
CA SER A 294 8.55 5.45 5.27
C SER A 294 7.49 4.34 5.24
N ILE A 295 6.51 4.45 6.11
CA ILE A 295 5.36 3.55 6.09
C ILE A 295 4.10 4.34 6.42
N ILE A 296 3.07 4.15 5.62
CA ILE A 296 1.76 4.70 5.91
C ILE A 296 0.83 3.54 6.29
N ILE A 297 0.18 3.70 7.45
CA ILE A 297 -0.77 2.71 7.94
C ILE A 297 -2.09 3.40 8.24
N ALA A 298 -3.15 2.96 7.53
CA ALA A 298 -4.52 3.36 7.76
C ALA A 298 -5.26 2.26 8.52
N VAL A 299 -5.90 2.62 9.63
CA VAL A 299 -6.70 1.72 10.48
C VAL A 299 -8.14 2.15 10.43
N ALA A 300 -9.03 1.25 10.03
CA ALA A 300 -10.48 1.44 10.05
C ALA A 300 -11.11 0.59 11.17
N THR A 301 -12.20 1.07 11.75
CA THR A 301 -13.01 0.27 12.69
C THR A 301 -14.48 0.70 12.64
N ASP A 302 -15.37 -0.21 12.98
CA ASP A 302 -16.79 0.06 13.24
C ASP A 302 -17.11 0.18 14.75
N ALA A 303 -16.08 0.06 15.61
CA ALA A 303 -16.24 0.26 17.05
C ALA A 303 -16.56 1.75 17.36
N PRO A 304 -17.54 2.06 18.22
CA PRO A 304 -17.95 3.43 18.53
C PRO A 304 -16.93 4.14 19.44
N LEU A 305 -15.85 4.61 18.85
CA LEU A 305 -14.73 5.24 19.56
C LEU A 305 -14.73 6.75 19.37
N SER A 306 -14.45 7.50 20.44
CA SER A 306 -14.16 8.94 20.33
C SER A 306 -12.80 9.18 19.65
N PRO A 307 -12.51 10.40 19.18
CA PRO A 307 -11.19 10.74 18.62
C PRO A 307 -10.03 10.41 19.57
N ASP A 308 -10.17 10.66 20.87
CA ASP A 308 -9.15 10.31 21.88
C ASP A 308 -8.94 8.82 22.01
N GLN A 309 -10.00 8.03 21.88
CA GLN A 309 -9.90 6.56 21.89
C GLN A 309 -9.24 6.06 20.60
N LEU A 310 -9.59 6.63 19.44
CA LEU A 310 -8.90 6.36 18.17
C LEU A 310 -7.41 6.72 18.25
N LYS A 311 -7.07 7.82 18.93
CA LYS A 311 -5.65 8.20 19.17
C LYS A 311 -4.89 7.15 19.98
N ARG A 312 -5.56 6.46 20.91
CA ARG A 312 -4.96 5.31 21.60
C ARG A 312 -4.78 4.10 20.70
N VAL A 313 -5.69 3.88 19.76
CA VAL A 313 -5.60 2.79 18.77
C VAL A 313 -4.42 3.06 17.82
N VAL A 314 -4.36 4.24 17.21
CA VAL A 314 -3.35 4.56 16.20
C VAL A 314 -1.92 4.56 16.78
N ARG A 315 -1.71 4.96 18.02
CA ARG A 315 -0.42 4.87 18.71
C ARG A 315 0.09 3.43 18.85
N ARG A 316 -0.80 2.44 18.94
CA ARG A 316 -0.42 1.03 19.05
C ARG A 316 0.07 0.42 17.75
N VAL A 317 -0.11 1.09 16.62
CA VAL A 317 0.45 0.70 15.33
C VAL A 317 1.98 0.59 15.42
N ALA A 318 2.65 1.51 16.11
CA ALA A 318 4.10 1.46 16.34
C ALA A 318 4.54 0.17 17.05
N LEU A 319 3.74 -0.34 18.01
CA LEU A 319 4.02 -1.63 18.65
C LEU A 319 3.92 -2.81 17.69
N GLY A 320 2.99 -2.74 16.74
CA GLY A 320 2.88 -3.74 15.66
C GLY A 320 4.11 -3.72 14.75
N MET A 321 4.61 -2.53 14.40
CA MET A 321 5.84 -2.37 13.63
C MET A 321 7.05 -2.91 14.39
N GLY A 322 7.18 -2.61 15.70
CA GLY A 322 8.23 -3.17 16.55
C GLY A 322 8.23 -4.70 16.57
N ARG A 323 7.05 -5.35 16.55
CA ARG A 323 6.95 -6.82 16.42
C ARG A 323 7.44 -7.35 15.07
N MET A 324 7.42 -6.51 14.02
CA MET A 324 7.97 -6.82 12.69
C MET A 324 9.46 -6.47 12.58
N GLY A 325 10.04 -5.87 13.63
CA GLY A 325 11.47 -5.54 13.71
C GLY A 325 11.80 -4.09 13.40
N SER A 326 10.83 -3.18 13.26
CA SER A 326 11.09 -1.76 13.15
C SER A 326 11.56 -1.16 14.48
N ASN A 327 12.52 -0.27 14.39
CA ASN A 327 12.94 0.59 15.50
C ASN A 327 12.27 1.98 15.43
N ASN A 328 11.41 2.22 14.45
CA ASN A 328 10.80 3.52 14.19
C ASN A 328 11.89 4.60 14.05
N GLY A 329 12.91 4.30 13.23
CA GLY A 329 14.16 5.08 13.14
C GLY A 329 13.96 6.47 12.57
N ASN A 330 14.83 7.40 12.98
CA ASN A 330 14.73 8.82 12.62
C ASN A 330 14.81 9.12 11.11
N GLY A 331 15.34 8.20 10.32
CA GLY A 331 15.40 8.29 8.85
C GLY A 331 14.14 7.82 8.13
N SER A 332 13.12 7.37 8.87
CA SER A 332 11.87 6.83 8.33
C SER A 332 10.70 7.79 8.54
N GLY A 333 9.79 7.88 7.58
CA GLY A 333 8.55 8.66 7.65
C GLY A 333 7.37 7.75 8.02
N ASP A 334 7.25 7.41 9.31
CA ASP A 334 6.27 6.46 9.80
C ASP A 334 5.06 7.21 10.34
N ILE A 335 3.99 7.26 9.56
CA ILE A 335 2.79 8.04 9.91
C ILE A 335 1.55 7.15 9.78
N PHE A 336 0.69 7.23 10.78
CA PHE A 336 -0.47 6.38 10.93
C PHE A 336 -1.73 7.22 11.10
N ILE A 337 -2.84 6.75 10.54
CA ILE A 337 -4.16 7.34 10.70
C ILE A 337 -5.16 6.25 11.10
N ALA A 338 -6.04 6.56 12.04
CA ALA A 338 -7.18 5.70 12.39
C ALA A 338 -8.47 6.49 12.18
N PHE A 339 -9.50 5.81 11.68
CA PHE A 339 -10.82 6.38 11.48
C PHE A 339 -11.89 5.35 11.79
N LEU A 340 -13.08 5.83 12.13
CA LEU A 340 -14.23 4.97 12.30
C LEU A 340 -15.26 5.19 11.19
N TYR A 341 -16.03 4.14 10.91
CA TYR A 341 -17.09 4.17 9.90
C TYR A 341 -18.39 4.83 10.41
N ASN A 342 -18.78 4.54 11.66
CA ASN A 342 -20.04 5.03 12.23
C ASN A 342 -19.88 6.44 12.78
N LEU A 343 -20.78 7.36 12.39
CA LEU A 343 -20.95 8.62 13.08
C LEU A 343 -21.72 8.37 14.39
N LEU A 344 -21.18 8.84 15.50
CA LEU A 344 -21.91 8.88 16.79
C LEU A 344 -22.89 10.06 16.87
N PHE A 345 -23.11 10.76 15.76
CA PHE A 345 -24.13 11.81 15.66
C PHE A 345 -25.35 11.30 14.89
N ASP A 346 -26.02 10.33 15.43
CA ASP A 346 -27.44 10.20 15.15
C ASP A 346 -28.14 11.25 16.03
N ASN A 347 -28.40 12.45 15.46
CA ASN A 347 -29.11 13.54 16.11
C ASN A 347 -30.60 13.20 16.24
N ASN A 348 -30.92 12.02 16.75
CA ASN A 348 -32.26 11.62 17.13
C ASN A 348 -32.32 11.27 18.61
N GLU A 349 -32.03 12.25 19.48
CA GLU A 349 -32.65 12.41 20.81
C GLU A 349 -32.68 13.89 21.21
#